data_1ebc80363608fb5b284dfb740d0d5626
#
_entry.id   1ebc80363608fb5b284dfb740d0d5626
#
_cell.length_a   1.000
_cell.length_b   1.000
_cell.length_c   1.000
_cell.angle_alpha   90.00
_cell.angle_beta   90.00
_cell.angle_gamma   90.00
#
_symmetry.space_group_name_H-M   'P 1'
#
loop_
_entity.id
_entity.type
_entity.pdbx_description
1 polymer ?
#
loop_
_entity_poly.entity_id
_entity_poly.type
_entity_poly.pdbx_seq_one_letter_code
_entity_poly.pdbx_strand_id
1 'polypeptide(L)'
;NLNYYNVVADRIRSSNTDVVLNFTTGMGGDFEVGTGKDPLNPVGANTDMIDALSRLEHVEELLPEICTLDCGSLNFGDSNMTFIHTPIQLRTAAKKMQELGVKPEMEAFEMGHLWFANQLYKEGLIDGPPFYQICLGIPWGSPATTSAMKAMAEMVPSEGIWSGFGIGRSQMPMAAQAVILGGNVRVGLEDNLYLKKGVFASNAQLVEKARCIVEDM
;
A
#
# COMPACT_ATOMS: atom_id res chain seq x y z
N ASN A 1 11.07 -9.40 -9.97
CA ASN A 1 11.99 -10.54 -10.04
C ASN A 1 11.93 -11.31 -8.71
N LEU A 2 11.34 -12.49 -8.72
CA LEU A 2 11.08 -13.37 -7.57
C LEU A 2 12.35 -13.61 -6.71
N ASN A 3 13.52 -13.70 -7.32
CA ASN A 3 14.77 -13.90 -6.60
C ASN A 3 15.10 -12.82 -5.57
N TYR A 4 14.68 -11.57 -5.78
CA TYR A 4 14.90 -10.51 -4.78
C TYR A 4 14.03 -10.72 -3.54
N TYR A 5 12.78 -11.12 -3.71
CA TYR A 5 11.88 -11.45 -2.59
C TYR A 5 12.41 -12.63 -1.79
N ASN A 6 12.90 -13.67 -2.45
CA ASN A 6 13.52 -14.85 -1.81
C ASN A 6 14.69 -14.42 -0.92
N VAL A 7 15.63 -13.63 -1.46
CA VAL A 7 16.81 -13.17 -0.71
C VAL A 7 16.43 -12.34 0.51
N VAL A 8 15.40 -11.48 0.40
CA VAL A 8 14.93 -10.64 1.52
C VAL A 8 14.25 -11.52 2.57
N ALA A 9 13.32 -12.40 2.16
CA ALA A 9 12.64 -13.32 3.07
C ALA A 9 13.61 -14.21 3.84
N ASP A 10 14.58 -14.81 3.16
CA ASP A 10 15.58 -15.69 3.76
C ASP A 10 16.44 -14.95 4.79
N ARG A 11 16.87 -13.72 4.46
CA ARG A 11 17.68 -12.90 5.39
C ARG A 11 16.91 -12.54 6.65
N ILE A 12 15.66 -12.15 6.52
CA ILE A 12 14.83 -11.78 7.67
C ILE A 12 14.52 -13.01 8.50
N ARG A 13 14.06 -14.10 7.89
CA ARG A 13 13.71 -15.35 8.59
C ARG A 13 14.90 -16.02 9.27
N SER A 14 16.09 -15.91 8.69
CA SER A 14 17.32 -16.41 9.31
C SER A 14 17.92 -15.48 10.37
N SER A 15 17.45 -14.26 10.48
CA SER A 15 17.85 -13.32 11.52
C SER A 15 17.11 -13.62 12.83
N ASN A 16 17.72 -13.21 13.96
CA ASN A 16 17.03 -13.34 15.26
C ASN A 16 16.13 -12.11 15.52
N THR A 17 15.18 -11.86 14.59
CA THR A 17 14.21 -10.75 14.69
C THR A 17 12.78 -11.28 14.65
N ASP A 18 11.91 -10.65 15.42
CA ASP A 18 10.47 -10.94 15.50
C ASP A 18 9.68 -9.88 14.71
N VAL A 19 10.04 -9.71 13.43
CA VAL A 19 9.33 -8.80 12.53
C VAL A 19 8.43 -9.57 11.56
N VAL A 20 7.28 -8.99 11.28
CA VAL A 20 6.33 -9.47 10.28
C VAL A 20 6.82 -9.11 8.88
N LEU A 21 6.80 -10.08 7.96
CA LEU A 21 7.07 -9.84 6.55
C LEU A 21 5.81 -9.36 5.85
N ASN A 22 5.95 -8.23 5.16
CA ASN A 22 4.92 -7.68 4.30
C ASN A 22 5.50 -7.47 2.89
N PHE A 23 4.92 -8.11 1.88
CA PHE A 23 5.34 -7.96 0.49
C PHE A 23 4.29 -7.25 -0.34
N THR A 24 4.76 -6.36 -1.23
CA THR A 24 3.88 -5.66 -2.18
C THR A 24 3.34 -6.61 -3.24
N THR A 25 2.09 -6.40 -3.63
CA THR A 25 1.47 -6.98 -4.83
C THR A 25 1.00 -5.91 -5.82
N GLY A 26 1.45 -4.67 -5.63
CA GLY A 26 1.06 -3.52 -6.45
C GLY A 26 1.59 -3.54 -7.88
N MET A 27 2.66 -4.30 -8.18
CA MET A 27 3.19 -4.44 -9.52
C MET A 27 2.21 -5.10 -10.49
N GLY A 28 2.31 -4.80 -11.78
CA GLY A 28 1.46 -5.40 -12.81
C GLY A 28 0.08 -4.77 -12.87
N GLY A 29 -0.06 -3.52 -12.44
CA GLY A 29 -1.28 -2.72 -12.53
C GLY A 29 -1.13 -1.46 -13.36
N ASP A 30 0.07 -1.14 -13.80
CA ASP A 30 0.34 0.08 -14.52
C ASP A 30 -0.12 -0.02 -15.97
N PHE A 31 -0.93 0.95 -16.37
CA PHE A 31 -1.39 1.12 -17.73
C PHE A 31 -1.04 2.52 -18.23
N GLU A 32 -0.20 2.61 -19.24
CA GLU A 32 0.11 3.85 -19.92
C GLU A 32 -0.75 4.00 -21.16
N VAL A 33 -1.62 5.01 -21.18
CA VAL A 33 -2.50 5.32 -22.30
C VAL A 33 -1.66 5.77 -23.48
N GLY A 34 -1.87 5.16 -24.65
CA GLY A 34 -1.20 5.55 -25.89
C GLY A 34 -1.56 6.97 -26.35
N THR A 35 -0.65 7.64 -27.03
CA THR A 35 -0.82 9.02 -27.51
C THR A 35 -1.43 9.12 -28.91
N GLY A 36 -1.73 7.98 -29.55
CA GLY A 36 -2.35 7.91 -30.88
C GLY A 36 -3.86 8.15 -30.86
N LYS A 37 -4.48 8.06 -32.05
CA LYS A 37 -5.95 8.15 -32.19
C LYS A 37 -6.67 6.97 -31.50
N ASP A 38 -6.02 5.81 -31.47
CA ASP A 38 -6.43 4.65 -30.70
C ASP A 38 -5.55 4.56 -29.45
N PRO A 39 -6.06 4.93 -28.27
CA PRO A 39 -5.25 4.93 -27.03
C PRO A 39 -4.86 3.53 -26.55
N LEU A 40 -5.45 2.49 -27.12
CA LEU A 40 -5.16 1.10 -26.78
C LEU A 40 -4.18 0.43 -27.77
N ASN A 41 -3.80 1.12 -28.86
CA ASN A 41 -2.96 0.50 -29.90
C ASN A 41 -2.06 1.51 -30.63
N PRO A 42 -0.73 1.49 -30.37
CA PRO A 42 -0.11 0.76 -29.27
C PRO A 42 -0.35 1.44 -27.93
N VAL A 43 -0.44 0.67 -26.86
CA VAL A 43 -0.37 1.20 -25.49
C VAL A 43 1.03 1.77 -25.21
N GLY A 44 1.17 2.62 -24.21
CA GLY A 44 2.46 3.15 -23.79
C GLY A 44 3.44 2.07 -23.32
N ALA A 45 4.73 2.35 -23.48
CA ALA A 45 5.82 1.39 -23.26
C ALA A 45 5.98 0.96 -21.78
N ASN A 46 5.42 1.75 -20.85
CA ASN A 46 5.48 1.47 -19.41
C ASN A 46 4.26 0.65 -18.89
N THR A 47 3.42 0.17 -19.80
CA THR A 47 2.32 -0.74 -19.42
C THR A 47 2.89 -2.09 -18.99
N ASP A 48 2.59 -2.51 -17.75
CA ASP A 48 3.02 -3.80 -17.19
C ASP A 48 1.85 -4.71 -16.76
N MET A 49 0.63 -4.36 -17.13
CA MET A 49 -0.58 -5.04 -16.70
C MET A 49 -0.55 -6.56 -16.86
N ILE A 50 -0.77 -7.26 -15.75
CA ILE A 50 -0.94 -8.70 -15.69
C ILE A 50 -2.22 -9.06 -14.89
N ASP A 51 -2.63 -10.30 -14.91
CA ASP A 51 -3.80 -10.77 -14.16
C ASP A 51 -3.53 -10.82 -12.64
N ALA A 52 -4.62 -10.89 -11.87
CA ALA A 52 -4.56 -10.82 -10.41
C ALA A 52 -3.77 -11.96 -9.75
N LEU A 53 -3.75 -13.16 -10.35
CA LEU A 53 -3.05 -14.30 -9.76
C LEU A 53 -1.55 -14.24 -10.05
N SER A 54 -1.16 -13.80 -11.24
CA SER A 54 0.25 -13.58 -11.60
C SER A 54 0.93 -12.53 -10.69
N ARG A 55 0.17 -11.55 -10.17
CA ARG A 55 0.69 -10.61 -9.16
C ARG A 55 1.03 -11.28 -7.83
N LEU A 56 0.47 -12.45 -7.54
CA LEU A 56 0.60 -13.16 -6.27
C LEU A 56 1.62 -14.32 -6.29
N GLU A 57 2.31 -14.59 -7.41
CA GLU A 57 3.24 -15.72 -7.53
C GLU A 57 4.28 -15.75 -6.41
N HIS A 58 4.88 -14.61 -6.06
CA HIS A 58 5.86 -14.51 -4.97
C HIS A 58 5.22 -14.66 -3.58
N VAL A 59 3.96 -14.28 -3.41
CA VAL A 59 3.21 -14.47 -2.16
C VAL A 59 2.90 -15.96 -1.98
N GLU A 60 2.48 -16.66 -3.04
CA GLU A 60 2.22 -18.11 -3.02
C GLU A 60 3.48 -18.92 -2.72
N GLU A 61 4.63 -18.51 -3.27
CA GLU A 61 5.91 -19.18 -3.03
C GLU A 61 6.45 -18.95 -1.63
N LEU A 62 6.37 -17.69 -1.13
CA LEU A 62 7.06 -17.26 0.08
C LEU A 62 6.20 -17.25 1.33
N LEU A 63 4.88 -17.20 1.18
CA LEU A 63 3.91 -17.17 2.27
C LEU A 63 4.31 -16.16 3.37
N PRO A 64 4.43 -14.87 3.04
CA PRO A 64 4.65 -13.83 4.07
C PRO A 64 3.43 -13.76 4.98
N GLU A 65 3.58 -13.18 6.16
CA GLU A 65 2.45 -12.97 7.07
C GLU A 65 1.43 -11.98 6.49
N ILE A 66 1.91 -10.97 5.76
CA ILE A 66 1.10 -9.89 5.16
C ILE A 66 1.52 -9.69 3.69
N CYS A 67 0.59 -9.29 2.84
CA CYS A 67 0.89 -8.71 1.53
C CYS A 67 -0.06 -7.56 1.23
N THR A 68 0.39 -6.59 0.41
CA THR A 68 -0.45 -5.43 0.10
C THR A 68 -1.56 -5.80 -0.88
N LEU A 69 -2.67 -5.06 -0.83
CA LEU A 69 -3.78 -5.14 -1.77
C LEU A 69 -4.27 -3.71 -2.06
N ASP A 70 -3.86 -3.15 -3.19
CA ASP A 70 -4.26 -1.81 -3.63
C ASP A 70 -5.74 -1.81 -4.02
N CYS A 71 -6.60 -1.22 -3.20
CA CYS A 71 -8.04 -1.43 -3.24
C CYS A 71 -8.79 -0.58 -4.29
N GLY A 72 -8.12 -0.19 -5.37
CA GLY A 72 -8.79 0.50 -6.47
C GLY A 72 -7.83 1.03 -7.53
N SER A 73 -8.41 1.56 -8.59
CA SER A 73 -7.68 2.20 -9.69
C SER A 73 -7.51 3.68 -9.42
N LEU A 74 -6.39 4.26 -9.81
CA LEU A 74 -6.11 5.70 -9.66
C LEU A 74 -5.21 6.22 -10.78
N ASN A 75 -5.29 7.53 -11.03
CA ASN A 75 -4.29 8.23 -11.83
C ASN A 75 -2.98 8.30 -11.04
N PHE A 76 -1.85 8.14 -11.72
CA PHE A 76 -0.55 8.10 -11.08
C PHE A 76 0.37 9.22 -11.60
N GLY A 77 0.36 10.35 -10.92
CA GLY A 77 1.15 11.53 -11.27
C GLY A 77 0.64 12.28 -12.52
N ASP A 78 1.43 13.25 -12.99
CA ASP A 78 1.16 14.06 -14.19
C ASP A 78 1.68 13.37 -15.45
N SER A 79 1.16 12.18 -15.74
CA SER A 79 1.54 11.38 -16.90
C SER A 79 0.32 10.74 -17.55
N ASN A 80 0.51 9.97 -18.61
CA ASN A 80 -0.54 9.13 -19.18
C ASN A 80 -0.73 7.79 -18.43
N MET A 81 -0.11 7.67 -17.26
CA MET A 81 -0.16 6.45 -16.44
C MET A 81 -1.40 6.42 -15.56
N THR A 82 -2.02 5.26 -15.48
CA THR A 82 -3.03 4.94 -14.46
C THR A 82 -2.73 3.57 -13.89
N PHE A 83 -2.92 3.40 -12.59
CA PHE A 83 -2.93 2.09 -11.95
C PHE A 83 -4.33 1.49 -12.05
N ILE A 84 -4.44 0.27 -12.53
CA ILE A 84 -5.73 -0.40 -12.72
C ILE A 84 -5.82 -1.64 -11.82
N HIS A 85 -6.83 -1.63 -10.96
CA HIS A 85 -7.21 -2.78 -10.15
C HIS A 85 -8.74 -2.84 -10.07
N THR A 86 -9.33 -3.65 -10.93
CA THR A 86 -10.80 -3.75 -11.05
C THR A 86 -11.42 -4.51 -9.88
N PRO A 87 -12.71 -4.30 -9.58
CA PRO A 87 -13.42 -5.05 -8.55
C PRO A 87 -13.35 -6.58 -8.69
N ILE A 88 -13.25 -7.09 -9.92
CA ILE A 88 -13.10 -8.54 -10.17
C ILE A 88 -11.71 -9.00 -9.79
N GLN A 89 -10.67 -8.28 -10.21
CA GLN A 89 -9.28 -8.59 -9.85
C GLN A 89 -9.07 -8.54 -8.33
N LEU A 90 -9.62 -7.53 -7.67
CA LEU A 90 -9.54 -7.37 -6.21
C LEU A 90 -10.19 -8.55 -5.47
N ARG A 91 -11.38 -9.00 -5.89
CA ARG A 91 -12.01 -10.19 -5.29
C ARG A 91 -11.21 -11.47 -5.55
N THR A 92 -10.65 -11.61 -6.75
CA THR A 92 -9.80 -12.76 -7.08
C THR A 92 -8.55 -12.79 -6.23
N ALA A 93 -7.86 -11.64 -6.09
CA ALA A 93 -6.66 -11.52 -5.26
C ALA A 93 -6.96 -11.76 -3.77
N ALA A 94 -7.99 -11.10 -3.22
CA ALA A 94 -8.40 -11.25 -1.83
C ALA A 94 -8.73 -12.72 -1.49
N LYS A 95 -9.48 -13.40 -2.35
CA LYS A 95 -9.79 -14.82 -2.19
C LYS A 95 -8.53 -15.69 -2.19
N LYS A 96 -7.60 -15.45 -3.12
CA LYS A 96 -6.34 -16.20 -3.17
C LYS A 96 -5.49 -15.97 -1.93
N MET A 97 -5.39 -14.71 -1.45
CA MET A 97 -4.69 -14.38 -0.21
C MET A 97 -5.29 -15.11 0.99
N GLN A 98 -6.63 -15.16 1.09
CA GLN A 98 -7.36 -15.90 2.12
C GLN A 98 -7.05 -17.41 2.05
N GLU A 99 -7.08 -18.00 0.85
CA GLU A 99 -6.74 -19.42 0.64
C GLU A 99 -5.30 -19.76 1.05
N LEU A 100 -4.38 -18.82 0.89
CA LEU A 100 -2.97 -18.95 1.30
C LEU A 100 -2.75 -18.68 2.79
N GLY A 101 -3.74 -18.16 3.51
CA GLY A 101 -3.62 -17.76 4.90
C GLY A 101 -2.74 -16.51 5.09
N VAL A 102 -2.54 -15.71 4.04
CA VAL A 102 -1.78 -14.45 4.06
C VAL A 102 -2.74 -13.29 4.28
N LYS A 103 -2.44 -12.43 5.27
CA LYS A 103 -3.30 -11.29 5.60
C LYS A 103 -3.12 -10.16 4.58
N PRO A 104 -4.19 -9.68 3.91
CA PRO A 104 -4.06 -8.49 3.08
C PRO A 104 -3.94 -7.21 3.92
N GLU A 105 -2.94 -6.38 3.58
CA GLU A 105 -2.89 -4.97 3.93
C GLU A 105 -3.61 -4.19 2.83
N MET A 106 -4.83 -3.74 3.12
CA MET A 106 -5.69 -3.08 2.14
C MET A 106 -5.29 -1.62 1.98
N GLU A 107 -4.57 -1.30 0.91
CA GLU A 107 -4.10 0.06 0.62
C GLU A 107 -5.21 0.90 -0.02
N ALA A 108 -5.50 2.04 0.60
CA ALA A 108 -6.53 2.98 0.15
C ALA A 108 -5.91 4.36 -0.12
N PHE A 109 -5.92 4.76 -1.38
CA PHE A 109 -5.40 6.03 -1.87
C PHE A 109 -6.45 7.13 -1.91
N GLU A 110 -7.71 6.76 -1.75
CA GLU A 110 -8.87 7.65 -1.65
C GLU A 110 -10.04 6.94 -0.95
N MET A 111 -11.11 7.70 -0.65
CA MET A 111 -12.28 7.18 0.07
C MET A 111 -13.00 6.04 -0.68
N GLY A 112 -13.04 6.08 -2.01
CA GLY A 112 -13.65 5.03 -2.83
C GLY A 112 -12.94 3.67 -2.66
N HIS A 113 -11.60 3.68 -2.54
CA HIS A 113 -10.81 2.48 -2.28
C HIS A 113 -11.14 1.90 -0.90
N LEU A 114 -11.24 2.75 0.11
CA LEU A 114 -11.58 2.32 1.46
C LEU A 114 -13.01 1.77 1.54
N TRP A 115 -13.94 2.37 0.81
CA TRP A 115 -15.30 1.85 0.69
C TRP A 115 -15.31 0.46 0.07
N PHE A 116 -14.52 0.24 -0.99
CA PHE A 116 -14.43 -1.07 -1.61
C PHE A 116 -13.68 -2.10 -0.74
N ALA A 117 -12.64 -1.70 -0.01
CA ALA A 117 -11.96 -2.54 0.98
C ALA A 117 -12.96 -3.03 2.06
N ASN A 118 -13.82 -2.13 2.56
CA ASN A 118 -14.91 -2.50 3.47
C ASN A 118 -15.93 -3.46 2.83
N GLN A 119 -16.15 -3.34 1.51
CA GLN A 119 -17.02 -4.26 0.79
C GLN A 119 -16.41 -5.66 0.71
N LEU A 120 -15.10 -5.80 0.44
CA LEU A 120 -14.39 -7.09 0.46
C LEU A 120 -14.51 -7.77 1.83
N TYR A 121 -14.36 -7.00 2.92
CA TYR A 121 -14.53 -7.52 4.28
C TYR A 121 -15.97 -8.00 4.54
N LYS A 122 -16.98 -7.22 4.13
CA LYS A 122 -18.40 -7.61 4.25
C LYS A 122 -18.76 -8.85 3.42
N GLU A 123 -18.09 -9.08 2.30
CA GLU A 123 -18.24 -10.27 1.46
C GLU A 123 -17.56 -11.52 2.07
N GLY A 124 -16.84 -11.37 3.18
CA GLY A 124 -16.12 -12.46 3.84
C GLY A 124 -14.84 -12.90 3.10
N LEU A 125 -14.30 -12.03 2.23
CA LEU A 125 -13.05 -12.30 1.50
C LEU A 125 -11.80 -11.86 2.27
N ILE A 126 -11.98 -11.15 3.37
CA ILE A 126 -10.93 -10.68 4.26
C ILE A 126 -11.20 -11.22 5.66
N ASP A 127 -10.25 -11.96 6.22
CA ASP A 127 -10.35 -12.46 7.58
C ASP A 127 -10.09 -11.35 8.60
N GLY A 128 -10.89 -11.31 9.66
CA GLY A 128 -10.79 -10.30 10.71
C GLY A 128 -9.63 -10.51 11.69
N PRO A 129 -9.18 -9.45 12.36
CA PRO A 129 -9.52 -8.06 12.12
C PRO A 129 -8.94 -7.57 10.77
N PRO A 130 -9.69 -6.79 9.97
CA PRO A 130 -9.20 -6.29 8.69
C PRO A 130 -8.09 -5.24 8.92
N PHE A 131 -7.08 -5.22 8.04
CA PHE A 131 -5.95 -4.31 8.13
C PHE A 131 -5.94 -3.35 6.95
N TYR A 132 -5.92 -2.04 7.23
CA TYR A 132 -5.99 -0.96 6.27
C TYR A 132 -4.72 -0.11 6.29
N GLN A 133 -4.29 0.34 5.11
CA GLN A 133 -3.23 1.32 4.94
C GLN A 133 -3.80 2.56 4.25
N ILE A 134 -3.87 3.69 4.95
CA ILE A 134 -4.31 4.98 4.40
C ILE A 134 -3.12 5.68 3.75
N CYS A 135 -3.14 5.79 2.41
CA CYS A 135 -2.04 6.28 1.59
C CYS A 135 -2.35 7.70 1.10
N LEU A 136 -1.61 8.71 1.59
CA LEU A 136 -1.91 10.11 1.30
C LEU A 136 -0.79 10.83 0.56
N GLY A 137 -1.18 11.71 -0.36
CA GLY A 137 -0.25 12.60 -1.05
C GLY A 137 0.37 12.04 -2.32
N ILE A 138 -0.08 10.87 -2.79
CA ILE A 138 0.18 10.44 -4.15
C ILE A 138 -0.64 11.35 -5.07
N PRO A 139 -0.02 11.99 -6.09
CA PRO A 139 -0.74 12.90 -6.96
C PRO A 139 -1.99 12.24 -7.57
N TRP A 140 -3.11 12.94 -7.37
CA TRP A 140 -4.48 12.63 -7.80
C TRP A 140 -5.21 11.57 -6.99
N GLY A 141 -4.57 10.98 -5.98
CA GLY A 141 -5.25 10.37 -4.84
C GLY A 141 -5.63 11.39 -3.77
N SER A 142 -5.97 10.96 -2.57
CA SER A 142 -6.29 11.85 -1.45
C SER A 142 -5.07 12.67 -1.03
N PRO A 143 -5.23 14.00 -0.82
CA PRO A 143 -4.12 14.85 -0.40
C PRO A 143 -3.65 14.52 1.02
N ALA A 144 -2.35 14.71 1.30
CA ALA A 144 -1.78 14.52 2.64
C ALA A 144 -2.17 15.69 3.57
N THR A 145 -3.40 15.66 4.05
CA THR A 145 -3.99 16.64 4.98
C THR A 145 -4.65 15.95 6.17
N THR A 146 -4.73 16.67 7.29
CA THR A 146 -5.46 16.23 8.48
C THR A 146 -6.91 15.82 8.17
N SER A 147 -7.61 16.65 7.36
CA SER A 147 -9.01 16.39 7.02
C SER A 147 -9.19 15.13 6.19
N ALA A 148 -8.30 14.87 5.22
CA ALA A 148 -8.36 13.66 4.41
C ALA A 148 -8.09 12.41 5.26
N MET A 149 -7.03 12.42 6.09
CA MET A 149 -6.72 11.28 6.96
C MET A 149 -7.85 11.01 7.95
N LYS A 150 -8.40 12.04 8.58
CA LYS A 150 -9.52 11.90 9.51
C LYS A 150 -10.74 11.30 8.84
N ALA A 151 -11.14 11.83 7.68
CA ALA A 151 -12.31 11.33 6.95
C ALA A 151 -12.16 9.85 6.53
N MET A 152 -10.94 9.44 6.13
CA MET A 152 -10.67 8.06 5.78
C MET A 152 -10.59 7.16 7.03
N ALA A 153 -9.97 7.61 8.11
CA ALA A 153 -9.90 6.87 9.36
C ALA A 153 -11.31 6.59 9.96
N GLU A 154 -12.24 7.55 9.84
CA GLU A 154 -13.63 7.38 10.27
C GLU A 154 -14.42 6.32 9.45
N MET A 155 -13.90 5.92 8.29
CA MET A 155 -14.49 4.84 7.48
C MET A 155 -13.98 3.45 7.87
N VAL A 156 -12.89 3.35 8.63
CA VAL A 156 -12.37 2.07 9.12
C VAL A 156 -13.35 1.50 10.15
N PRO A 157 -13.78 0.22 10.03
CA PRO A 157 -14.61 -0.43 11.03
C PRO A 157 -13.96 -0.43 12.42
N SER A 158 -14.77 -0.44 13.47
CA SER A 158 -14.28 -0.37 14.86
C SER A 158 -13.33 -1.52 15.25
N GLU A 159 -13.49 -2.68 14.64
CA GLU A 159 -12.61 -3.85 14.78
C GLU A 159 -11.39 -3.81 13.86
N GLY A 160 -11.35 -2.86 12.92
CA GLY A 160 -10.26 -2.73 11.94
C GLY A 160 -8.99 -2.15 12.57
N ILE A 161 -7.86 -2.67 12.12
CA ILE A 161 -6.54 -2.09 12.41
C ILE A 161 -6.17 -1.23 11.21
N TRP A 162 -5.59 -0.05 11.43
CA TRP A 162 -5.14 0.78 10.34
C TRP A 162 -3.81 1.47 10.63
N SER A 163 -3.09 1.75 9.56
CA SER A 163 -1.92 2.60 9.54
C SER A 163 -2.09 3.71 8.50
N GLY A 164 -1.30 4.76 8.60
CA GLY A 164 -1.35 5.86 7.67
C GLY A 164 0.01 6.47 7.40
N PHE A 165 0.18 6.99 6.18
CA PHE A 165 1.39 7.70 5.78
C PHE A 165 1.11 8.85 4.82
N GLY A 166 2.13 9.65 4.58
CA GLY A 166 2.13 10.71 3.58
C GLY A 166 3.40 10.69 2.76
N ILE A 167 3.30 11.00 1.46
CA ILE A 167 4.44 11.01 0.55
C ILE A 167 5.36 12.21 0.78
N GLY A 168 6.66 11.99 0.63
CA GLY A 168 7.71 13.00 0.65
C GLY A 168 7.76 13.78 1.96
N ARG A 169 7.72 15.11 1.87
CA ARG A 169 7.76 15.99 3.05
C ARG A 169 6.59 15.81 4.02
N SER A 170 5.53 15.17 3.59
CA SER A 170 4.34 14.90 4.40
C SER A 170 4.45 13.64 5.26
N GLN A 171 5.50 12.82 5.10
CA GLN A 171 5.63 11.55 5.80
C GLN A 171 5.57 11.72 7.34
N MET A 172 6.44 12.55 7.91
CA MET A 172 6.44 12.75 9.37
C MET A 172 5.22 13.50 9.91
N PRO A 173 4.72 14.58 9.27
CA PRO A 173 3.45 15.18 9.64
C PRO A 173 2.26 14.19 9.64
N MET A 174 2.18 13.31 8.63
CA MET A 174 1.09 12.33 8.56
C MET A 174 1.31 11.17 9.53
N ALA A 175 2.54 10.79 9.85
CA ALA A 175 2.83 9.85 10.94
C ALA A 175 2.30 10.36 12.28
N ALA A 176 2.61 11.61 12.64
CA ALA A 176 2.07 12.24 13.85
C ALA A 176 0.52 12.30 13.81
N GLN A 177 -0.05 12.65 12.66
CA GLN A 177 -1.51 12.73 12.50
C GLN A 177 -2.16 11.36 12.65
N ALA A 178 -1.56 10.27 12.15
CA ALA A 178 -2.08 8.92 12.30
C ALA A 178 -2.14 8.53 13.79
N VAL A 179 -1.09 8.81 14.56
CA VAL A 179 -1.06 8.55 16.01
C VAL A 179 -2.16 9.32 16.75
N ILE A 180 -2.32 10.63 16.45
CA ILE A 180 -3.38 11.48 17.05
C ILE A 180 -4.77 10.89 16.80
N LEU A 181 -4.98 10.23 15.66
CA LEU A 181 -6.26 9.62 15.27
C LEU A 181 -6.38 8.16 15.73
N GLY A 182 -5.41 7.63 16.48
CA GLY A 182 -5.42 6.25 16.99
C GLY A 182 -4.97 5.19 16.01
N GLY A 183 -4.31 5.57 14.92
CA GLY A 183 -3.75 4.65 13.92
C GLY A 183 -2.28 4.34 14.15
N ASN A 184 -1.78 3.34 13.43
CA ASN A 184 -0.37 3.03 13.31
C ASN A 184 0.29 3.88 12.20
N VAL A 185 1.60 3.78 12.04
CA VAL A 185 2.36 4.58 11.09
C VAL A 185 3.17 3.70 10.13
N ARG A 186 3.29 4.17 8.89
CA ARG A 186 4.25 3.67 7.91
C ARG A 186 5.26 4.78 7.58
N VAL A 187 6.55 4.44 7.54
CA VAL A 187 7.64 5.31 7.10
C VAL A 187 8.69 4.51 6.35
N GLY A 188 9.39 5.13 5.42
CA GLY A 188 10.47 4.49 4.69
C GLY A 188 10.87 5.26 3.44
N LEU A 189 11.90 4.75 2.76
CA LEU A 189 12.50 5.37 1.58
C LEU A 189 11.63 5.26 0.33
N GLU A 190 10.69 4.34 0.30
CA GLU A 190 9.68 4.27 -0.78
C GLU A 190 8.88 5.58 -0.84
N ASP A 191 8.50 6.10 0.32
CA ASP A 191 7.61 7.24 0.45
C ASP A 191 8.35 8.58 0.60
N ASN A 192 9.58 8.58 1.16
CA ASN A 192 10.34 9.79 1.42
C ASN A 192 11.84 9.53 1.46
N LEU A 193 12.61 10.27 0.67
CA LEU A 193 14.07 10.13 0.58
C LEU A 193 14.83 10.96 1.62
N TYR A 194 14.17 11.85 2.36
CA TYR A 194 14.84 12.87 3.16
C TYR A 194 14.54 12.78 4.66
N LEU A 195 15.60 12.78 5.47
CA LEU A 195 15.50 12.94 6.92
C LEU A 195 15.06 14.36 7.30
N LYS A 196 15.61 15.34 6.58
CA LYS A 196 15.27 16.77 6.61
C LYS A 196 15.67 17.41 5.28
N LYS A 197 15.27 18.67 5.07
CA LYS A 197 15.56 19.40 3.81
C LYS A 197 17.04 19.27 3.43
N GLY A 198 17.29 18.69 2.26
CA GLY A 198 18.64 18.53 1.68
C GLY A 198 19.51 17.43 2.31
N VAL A 199 18.98 16.62 3.22
CA VAL A 199 19.71 15.51 3.84
C VAL A 199 18.99 14.21 3.58
N PHE A 200 19.60 13.31 2.81
CA PHE A 200 19.06 11.98 2.56
C PHE A 200 18.98 11.15 3.84
N ALA A 201 17.99 10.29 3.90
CA ALA A 201 17.76 9.36 5.00
C ALA A 201 18.15 7.94 4.63
N SER A 202 18.35 7.10 5.65
CA SER A 202 18.18 5.65 5.55
C SER A 202 16.81 5.24 6.12
N ASN A 203 16.36 4.01 5.82
CA ASN A 203 15.14 3.45 6.42
C ASN A 203 15.21 3.48 7.96
N ALA A 204 16.35 3.07 8.54
CA ALA A 204 16.55 3.08 9.99
C ALA A 204 16.38 4.47 10.60
N GLN A 205 16.90 5.52 9.94
CA GLN A 205 16.75 6.90 10.42
C GLN A 205 15.31 7.41 10.35
N LEU A 206 14.56 7.03 9.33
CA LEU A 206 13.14 7.38 9.22
C LEU A 206 12.30 6.66 10.29
N VAL A 207 12.57 5.37 10.52
CA VAL A 207 11.92 4.59 11.58
C VAL A 207 12.21 5.18 12.95
N GLU A 208 13.49 5.48 13.26
CA GLU A 208 13.87 6.09 14.53
C GLU A 208 13.19 7.44 14.76
N LYS A 209 13.10 8.27 13.71
CA LYS A 209 12.42 9.55 13.79
C LYS A 209 10.91 9.39 14.03
N ALA A 210 10.28 8.42 13.37
CA ALA A 210 8.87 8.12 13.60
C ALA A 210 8.64 7.56 15.00
N ARG A 211 9.53 6.67 15.50
CA ARG A 211 9.49 6.15 16.87
C ARG A 211 9.49 7.27 17.90
N CYS A 212 10.39 8.24 17.78
CA CYS A 212 10.41 9.40 18.69
C CYS A 212 9.06 10.16 18.66
N ILE A 213 8.47 10.38 17.47
CA ILE A 213 7.16 11.05 17.38
C ILE A 213 6.08 10.24 18.12
N VAL A 214 6.06 8.91 17.94
CA VAL A 214 5.06 8.03 18.58
C VAL A 214 5.21 7.99 20.09
N GLU A 215 6.46 7.95 20.59
CA GLU A 215 6.76 7.87 22.02
C GLU A 215 6.54 9.20 22.76
N ASP A 216 6.64 10.33 22.06
CA ASP A 216 6.44 11.67 22.62
C ASP A 216 4.94 12.10 22.68
N MET A 217 4.02 11.28 22.12
CA MET A 217 2.58 11.55 22.05
C MET A 217 1.76 10.62 22.93
#